data_acaec1f80ec35a062d3e2b0e97a833c4
#
_entry.id   acaec1f80ec35a062d3e2b0e97a833c4
#
_cell.length_a   1.000
_cell.length_b   1.000
_cell.length_c   1.000
_cell.angle_alpha   90.00
_cell.angle_beta   90.00
_cell.angle_gamma   90.00
#
_symmetry.space_group_name_H-M   'P 1'
#
loop_
_entity.id
_entity.type
_entity.pdbx_description
1 polymer ?
#
loop_
_entity_poly.entity_id
_entity_poly.type
_entity_poly.pdbx_seq_one_letter_code
_entity_poly.pdbx_strand_id
1 'polypeptide(L)'
;MHTMKAVVYDEPGRYEVRELSVPEPGPGEVLLLVLVAGVCGTDLHLHAGEFGPTYPLTPGHEFVGEAVSVGTGVAEDMIGRRFVVDNTGACGHCVECRRARPAYCHNLIAQGVNAPGGFAEYVVTSSGRCFAVDDLEPETAVFTEPVACVVHGLDVLGLLPGANVLLFGAGPTGLILTQLLASSGANELTVAAPTQAKLDLARTHGADRIVLVDRRNPAASLDELRQAAPDGFDVVIDATGAPVVLAQTLALTRTGGTVFVYGMTPQAAVWSIAPYDIFRRELTIKGSFAQQFSFDRALSALRSRRVNTEGMISRRFSLDAYDEALAAVADSSVVKAVIVP
;
A
#
# COMPACT_ATOMS: atom_id res chain seq x y z
N MET A 1 -16.24 6.57 -32.19
CA MET A 1 -15.19 6.38 -31.19
C MET A 1 -15.92 6.06 -29.89
N HIS A 2 -15.51 5.00 -29.19
CA HIS A 2 -16.07 4.74 -27.88
C HIS A 2 -15.40 5.67 -26.87
N THR A 3 -16.21 6.28 -26.00
CA THR A 3 -15.72 7.10 -24.89
C THR A 3 -15.73 6.31 -23.60
N MET A 4 -14.94 6.77 -22.62
CA MET A 4 -14.84 6.26 -21.27
C MET A 4 -14.82 7.39 -20.25
N LYS A 5 -15.33 7.16 -19.06
CA LYS A 5 -15.12 8.06 -17.94
C LYS A 5 -13.77 7.82 -17.27
N ALA A 6 -13.13 8.89 -16.84
CA ALA A 6 -11.90 8.85 -16.04
C ALA A 6 -11.80 10.05 -15.11
N VAL A 7 -11.19 9.87 -13.95
CA VAL A 7 -10.74 10.97 -13.09
C VAL A 7 -9.46 11.57 -13.69
N VAL A 8 -9.45 12.86 -13.95
CA VAL A 8 -8.30 13.54 -14.56
C VAL A 8 -7.89 14.73 -13.72
N TYR A 9 -6.66 14.69 -13.23
CA TYR A 9 -5.99 15.82 -12.59
C TYR A 9 -5.22 16.64 -13.65
N ASP A 10 -5.41 17.96 -13.65
CA ASP A 10 -4.60 18.89 -14.45
C ASP A 10 -3.45 19.50 -13.63
N GLU A 11 -3.65 19.61 -12.33
CA GLU A 11 -2.69 20.14 -11.35
C GLU A 11 -3.06 19.64 -9.93
N PRO A 12 -2.21 19.86 -8.93
CA PRO A 12 -2.52 19.50 -7.55
C PRO A 12 -3.87 20.08 -7.08
N GLY A 13 -4.70 19.24 -6.47
CA GLY A 13 -6.00 19.63 -5.92
C GLY A 13 -7.09 19.90 -6.95
N ARG A 14 -6.77 19.90 -8.28
CA ARG A 14 -7.76 20.17 -9.32
C ARG A 14 -7.95 18.97 -10.23
N TYR A 15 -9.11 18.34 -10.15
CA TYR A 15 -9.51 17.21 -10.97
C TYR A 15 -10.96 17.33 -11.43
N GLU A 16 -11.28 16.57 -12.45
CA GLU A 16 -12.64 16.41 -12.97
C GLU A 16 -12.84 14.96 -13.43
N VAL A 17 -14.08 14.47 -13.37
CA VAL A 17 -14.46 13.25 -14.09
C VAL A 17 -14.78 13.65 -15.52
N ARG A 18 -14.00 13.15 -16.47
CA ARG A 18 -14.09 13.51 -17.90
C ARG A 18 -14.42 12.30 -18.75
N GLU A 19 -15.12 12.56 -19.85
CA GLU A 19 -15.19 11.62 -20.97
C GLU A 19 -13.94 11.74 -21.84
N LEU A 20 -13.23 10.65 -21.98
CA LEU A 20 -12.04 10.52 -22.83
C LEU A 20 -12.30 9.48 -23.92
N SER A 21 -11.52 9.51 -25.00
CA SER A 21 -11.50 8.39 -25.94
C SER A 21 -10.94 7.13 -25.27
N VAL A 22 -11.57 5.97 -25.48
CA VAL A 22 -10.99 4.69 -25.04
C VAL A 22 -9.63 4.51 -25.71
N PRO A 23 -8.53 4.29 -24.97
CA PRO A 23 -7.21 4.13 -25.57
C PRO A 23 -7.09 2.80 -26.32
N GLU A 24 -6.26 2.77 -27.35
CA GLU A 24 -5.91 1.54 -28.06
C GLU A 24 -4.59 0.96 -27.52
N PRO A 25 -4.50 -0.35 -27.28
CA PRO A 25 -3.26 -0.96 -26.81
C PRO A 25 -2.21 -1.00 -27.93
N GLY A 26 -1.01 -0.48 -27.65
CA GLY A 26 0.15 -0.56 -28.51
C GLY A 26 0.84 -1.93 -28.49
N PRO A 27 1.96 -2.11 -29.20
CA PRO A 27 2.71 -3.37 -29.19
C PRO A 27 3.13 -3.76 -27.77
N GLY A 28 2.83 -5.01 -27.37
CA GLY A 28 3.14 -5.54 -26.05
C GLY A 28 2.18 -5.08 -24.92
N GLU A 29 1.13 -4.35 -25.25
CA GLU A 29 0.16 -3.81 -24.29
C GLU A 29 -1.20 -4.52 -24.37
N VAL A 30 -1.97 -4.38 -23.30
CA VAL A 30 -3.32 -4.88 -23.15
C VAL A 30 -4.23 -3.76 -22.66
N LEU A 31 -5.44 -3.69 -23.20
CA LEU A 31 -6.51 -2.83 -22.71
C LEU A 31 -7.34 -3.62 -21.69
N LEU A 32 -7.44 -3.12 -20.49
CA LEU A 32 -8.23 -3.67 -19.42
C LEU A 32 -9.49 -2.82 -19.18
N LEU A 33 -10.67 -3.46 -19.14
CA LEU A 33 -11.86 -2.91 -18.51
C LEU A 33 -11.67 -3.00 -17.00
N VAL A 34 -11.63 -1.88 -16.32
CA VAL A 34 -11.41 -1.84 -14.85
C VAL A 34 -12.67 -2.32 -14.13
N LEU A 35 -12.51 -3.32 -13.29
CA LEU A 35 -13.61 -3.91 -12.50
C LEU A 35 -13.69 -3.27 -11.11
N VAL A 36 -12.53 -2.98 -10.50
CA VAL A 36 -12.41 -2.35 -9.20
C VAL A 36 -11.02 -1.72 -9.06
N ALA A 37 -10.94 -0.56 -8.42
CA ALA A 37 -9.69 0.11 -8.09
C ALA A 37 -9.69 0.54 -6.61
N GLY A 38 -8.61 0.26 -5.89
CA GLY A 38 -8.43 0.62 -4.49
C GLY A 38 -8.05 2.08 -4.33
N VAL A 39 -8.63 2.75 -3.33
CA VAL A 39 -8.23 4.10 -2.94
C VAL A 39 -7.26 4.00 -1.77
N CYS A 40 -6.12 4.68 -1.85
CA CYS A 40 -4.98 4.55 -0.96
C CYS A 40 -4.60 5.92 -0.32
N GLY A 41 -3.84 5.88 0.78
CA GLY A 41 -3.23 7.09 1.34
C GLY A 41 -2.34 7.83 0.34
N THR A 42 -1.70 7.13 -0.58
CA THR A 42 -0.92 7.71 -1.69
C THR A 42 -1.76 8.66 -2.55
N ASP A 43 -3.06 8.40 -2.75
CA ASP A 43 -3.92 9.27 -3.55
C ASP A 43 -4.15 10.63 -2.88
N LEU A 44 -4.12 10.70 -1.53
CA LEU A 44 -4.13 11.97 -0.80
C LEU A 44 -2.85 12.77 -1.03
N HIS A 45 -1.69 12.11 -1.06
CA HIS A 45 -0.41 12.74 -1.36
C HIS A 45 -0.35 13.23 -2.80
N LEU A 46 -0.86 12.43 -3.77
CA LEU A 46 -0.99 12.84 -5.17
C LEU A 46 -1.93 14.04 -5.33
N HIS A 47 -3.06 14.05 -4.59
CA HIS A 47 -3.98 15.18 -4.56
C HIS A 47 -3.28 16.46 -4.05
N ALA A 48 -2.39 16.34 -3.06
CA ALA A 48 -1.59 17.46 -2.57
C ALA A 48 -0.39 17.83 -3.48
N GLY A 49 -0.16 17.10 -4.59
CA GLY A 49 0.97 17.32 -5.51
C GLY A 49 2.28 16.73 -5.02
N GLU A 50 2.23 15.90 -3.98
CA GLU A 50 3.38 15.17 -3.47
C GLU A 50 3.60 13.87 -4.27
N PHE A 51 4.73 13.20 -4.06
CA PHE A 51 5.07 11.92 -4.69
C PHE A 51 5.39 11.97 -6.19
N GLY A 52 5.59 13.17 -6.75
CA GLY A 52 6.08 13.39 -8.12
C GLY A 52 5.10 13.03 -9.24
N PRO A 53 3.81 13.42 -9.14
CA PRO A 53 2.84 13.17 -10.21
C PRO A 53 3.23 13.90 -11.50
N THR A 54 2.85 13.33 -12.65
CA THR A 54 2.96 13.97 -13.96
C THR A 54 1.56 14.27 -14.47
N TYR A 55 1.29 15.54 -14.77
CA TYR A 55 -0.02 15.99 -15.24
C TYR A 55 -0.11 16.11 -16.77
N PRO A 56 -1.28 15.87 -17.42
CA PRO A 56 -2.50 15.40 -16.78
C PRO A 56 -2.37 13.95 -16.29
N LEU A 57 -3.00 13.64 -15.15
CA LEU A 57 -2.92 12.33 -14.48
C LEU A 57 -4.30 11.73 -14.23
N THR A 58 -4.50 10.49 -14.62
CA THR A 58 -5.55 9.62 -14.08
C THR A 58 -4.95 8.77 -13.00
N PRO A 59 -5.32 8.94 -11.69
CA PRO A 59 -4.74 8.16 -10.60
C PRO A 59 -5.31 6.74 -10.50
N GLY A 60 -5.06 6.06 -9.37
CA GLY A 60 -5.48 4.68 -9.12
C GLY A 60 -4.41 3.66 -9.48
N HIS A 61 -3.61 3.28 -8.50
CA HIS A 61 -2.45 2.40 -8.67
C HIS A 61 -2.70 0.97 -8.18
N GLU A 62 -3.86 0.70 -7.58
CA GLU A 62 -4.30 -0.61 -7.12
C GLU A 62 -5.57 -0.98 -7.91
N PHE A 63 -5.48 -1.78 -8.97
CA PHE A 63 -6.65 -2.09 -9.78
C PHE A 63 -6.67 -3.51 -10.33
N VAL A 64 -7.89 -3.98 -10.60
CA VAL A 64 -8.19 -5.25 -11.25
C VAL A 64 -8.99 -4.94 -12.50
N GLY A 65 -8.64 -5.57 -13.61
CA GLY A 65 -9.39 -5.41 -14.86
C GLY A 65 -9.49 -6.71 -15.64
N GLU A 66 -10.47 -6.73 -16.55
CA GLU A 66 -10.66 -7.79 -17.55
C GLU A 66 -10.05 -7.34 -18.88
N ALA A 67 -9.22 -8.18 -19.49
CA ALA A 67 -8.63 -7.86 -20.77
C ALA A 67 -9.69 -7.89 -21.88
N VAL A 68 -9.87 -6.77 -22.59
CA VAL A 68 -10.87 -6.61 -23.66
C VAL A 68 -10.24 -6.46 -25.03
N SER A 69 -8.98 -6.07 -25.10
CA SER A 69 -8.21 -5.95 -26.36
C SER A 69 -6.72 -6.10 -26.09
N VAL A 70 -5.98 -6.59 -27.05
CA VAL A 70 -4.53 -6.78 -26.98
C VAL A 70 -3.84 -6.14 -28.16
N GLY A 71 -2.64 -5.59 -27.91
CA GLY A 71 -1.78 -5.04 -28.95
C GLY A 71 -0.94 -6.12 -29.64
N THR A 72 -0.24 -5.70 -30.70
CA THR A 72 0.62 -6.60 -31.45
C THR A 72 1.67 -7.27 -30.57
N GLY A 73 1.83 -8.59 -30.71
CA GLY A 73 2.79 -9.41 -29.96
C GLY A 73 2.30 -9.88 -28.61
N VAL A 74 1.06 -9.58 -28.23
CA VAL A 74 0.40 -10.12 -27.02
C VAL A 74 -0.48 -11.31 -27.40
N ALA A 75 -0.55 -12.31 -26.55
CA ALA A 75 -1.36 -13.50 -26.77
C ALA A 75 -2.86 -13.18 -26.67
N GLU A 76 -3.65 -13.58 -27.66
CA GLU A 76 -5.09 -13.32 -27.71
C GLU A 76 -5.88 -14.04 -26.61
N ASP A 77 -5.34 -15.09 -26.01
CA ASP A 77 -5.94 -15.85 -24.91
C ASP A 77 -5.96 -15.05 -23.58
N MET A 78 -5.36 -13.89 -23.53
CA MET A 78 -5.55 -12.93 -22.44
C MET A 78 -6.98 -12.32 -22.46
N ILE A 79 -7.61 -12.18 -23.64
CA ILE A 79 -8.93 -11.55 -23.75
C ILE A 79 -9.98 -12.36 -22.98
N GLY A 80 -10.79 -11.64 -22.17
CA GLY A 80 -11.81 -12.22 -21.29
C GLY A 80 -11.25 -12.72 -19.95
N ARG A 81 -9.94 -12.65 -19.71
CA ARG A 81 -9.33 -13.03 -18.44
C ARG A 81 -9.15 -11.83 -17.54
N ARG A 82 -9.12 -12.07 -16.22
CA ARG A 82 -8.94 -11.04 -15.20
C ARG A 82 -7.49 -10.95 -14.74
N PHE A 83 -7.02 -9.71 -14.59
CA PHE A 83 -5.64 -9.43 -14.19
C PHE A 83 -5.59 -8.35 -13.10
N VAL A 84 -4.63 -8.51 -12.19
CA VAL A 84 -4.04 -7.41 -11.44
C VAL A 84 -2.75 -6.97 -12.13
N VAL A 85 -2.34 -5.75 -11.90
CA VAL A 85 -1.20 -5.16 -12.60
C VAL A 85 -0.14 -4.74 -11.59
N ASP A 86 1.11 -5.17 -11.79
CA ASP A 86 2.24 -4.48 -11.17
C ASP A 86 2.31 -3.08 -11.79
N ASN A 87 1.86 -2.11 -11.02
CA ASN A 87 1.75 -0.73 -11.49
C ASN A 87 3.10 -0.11 -11.80
N THR A 88 4.23 -0.73 -11.41
CA THR A 88 5.59 -0.22 -11.63
C THR A 88 6.26 -0.84 -12.85
N GLY A 89 6.85 0.01 -13.70
CA GLY A 89 7.62 -0.39 -14.88
C GLY A 89 9.01 0.22 -14.84
N ALA A 90 10.04 -0.63 -14.82
CA ALA A 90 11.43 -0.19 -14.82
C ALA A 90 12.02 -0.22 -16.25
N CYS A 91 12.95 0.70 -16.56
CA CYS A 91 13.54 0.82 -17.89
C CYS A 91 14.48 -0.34 -18.28
N GLY A 92 14.91 -1.17 -17.34
CA GLY A 92 15.80 -2.33 -17.59
C GLY A 92 17.27 -2.00 -17.81
N HIS A 93 17.65 -0.75 -18.09
CA HIS A 93 19.03 -0.41 -18.54
C HIS A 93 19.77 0.62 -17.69
N CYS A 94 19.11 1.33 -16.76
CA CYS A 94 19.80 2.25 -15.86
C CYS A 94 20.64 1.52 -14.82
N VAL A 95 21.47 2.23 -14.07
CA VAL A 95 22.37 1.64 -13.09
C VAL A 95 21.63 0.83 -12.01
N GLU A 96 20.46 1.31 -11.56
CA GLU A 96 19.68 0.61 -10.54
C GLU A 96 19.01 -0.66 -11.09
N CYS A 97 18.49 -0.61 -12.33
CA CYS A 97 17.96 -1.81 -12.98
C CYS A 97 19.03 -2.89 -13.17
N ARG A 98 20.25 -2.50 -13.58
CA ARG A 98 21.39 -3.45 -13.72
C ARG A 98 21.89 -4.00 -12.40
N ARG A 99 21.55 -3.36 -11.27
CA ARG A 99 21.81 -3.86 -9.90
C ARG A 99 20.65 -4.66 -9.33
N ALA A 100 19.66 -5.05 -10.16
CA ALA A 100 18.43 -5.72 -9.75
C ALA A 100 17.61 -4.94 -8.69
N ARG A 101 17.59 -3.60 -8.81
CA ARG A 101 16.87 -2.68 -7.93
C ARG A 101 15.86 -1.84 -8.73
N PRO A 102 14.87 -2.49 -9.38
CA PRO A 102 13.94 -1.81 -10.31
C PRO A 102 13.07 -0.74 -9.63
N ALA A 103 12.75 -0.88 -8.34
CA ALA A 103 12.00 0.13 -7.59
C ALA A 103 12.72 1.49 -7.51
N TYR A 104 14.04 1.52 -7.71
CA TYR A 104 14.85 2.74 -7.74
C TYR A 104 15.22 3.17 -9.17
N CYS A 105 14.51 2.67 -10.18
CA CYS A 105 14.76 3.01 -11.57
C CYS A 105 14.66 4.53 -11.79
N HIS A 106 15.66 5.11 -12.48
CA HIS A 106 15.66 6.55 -12.78
C HIS A 106 14.52 6.98 -13.72
N ASN A 107 13.99 6.02 -14.48
CA ASN A 107 12.88 6.22 -15.42
C ASN A 107 11.69 5.35 -15.00
N LEU A 108 11.39 5.30 -13.70
CA LEU A 108 10.30 4.49 -13.18
C LEU A 108 8.97 5.02 -13.70
N ILE A 109 8.22 4.13 -14.35
CA ILE A 109 6.81 4.36 -14.66
C ILE A 109 6.00 3.74 -13.52
N ALA A 110 5.13 4.53 -12.90
CA ALA A 110 4.19 4.06 -11.89
C ALA A 110 2.78 4.44 -12.31
N GLN A 111 2.01 3.45 -12.82
CA GLN A 111 0.63 3.69 -13.24
C GLN A 111 -0.22 4.11 -12.04
N GLY A 112 -1.05 5.13 -12.27
CA GLY A 112 -1.83 5.77 -11.22
C GLY A 112 -1.04 6.75 -10.36
N VAL A 113 0.27 6.95 -10.63
CA VAL A 113 1.15 7.90 -9.90
C VAL A 113 1.78 8.92 -10.85
N ASN A 114 2.47 8.47 -11.89
CA ASN A 114 3.08 9.33 -12.91
C ASN A 114 2.72 8.93 -14.36
N ALA A 115 1.82 7.96 -14.49
CA ALA A 115 1.22 7.51 -15.75
C ALA A 115 -0.25 7.11 -15.49
N PRO A 116 -1.11 7.05 -16.51
CA PRO A 116 -2.53 6.75 -16.33
C PRO A 116 -2.78 5.44 -15.59
N GLY A 117 -3.69 5.47 -14.60
CA GLY A 117 -4.05 4.38 -13.71
C GLY A 117 -5.51 3.97 -13.79
N GLY A 118 -5.99 3.26 -12.76
CA GLY A 118 -7.26 2.55 -12.72
C GLY A 118 -8.48 3.37 -12.28
N PHE A 119 -8.38 4.68 -12.00
CA PHE A 119 -9.58 5.49 -11.78
C PHE A 119 -10.18 5.95 -13.10
N ALA A 120 -10.47 4.98 -13.95
CA ALA A 120 -11.09 5.09 -15.26
C ALA A 120 -11.82 3.78 -15.58
N GLU A 121 -12.75 3.82 -16.56
CA GLU A 121 -13.42 2.60 -17.02
C GLU A 121 -12.46 1.64 -17.76
N TYR A 122 -11.45 2.21 -18.44
CA TYR A 122 -10.44 1.43 -19.15
C TYR A 122 -9.02 1.96 -18.88
N VAL A 123 -8.06 1.06 -18.89
CA VAL A 123 -6.64 1.39 -18.75
C VAL A 123 -5.79 0.50 -19.66
N VAL A 124 -4.81 1.10 -20.32
CA VAL A 124 -3.79 0.36 -21.08
C VAL A 124 -2.60 0.09 -20.16
N THR A 125 -2.10 -1.13 -20.20
CA THR A 125 -0.91 -1.55 -19.46
C THR A 125 -0.03 -2.50 -20.26
N SER A 126 1.23 -2.68 -19.86
CA SER A 126 2.10 -3.70 -20.44
C SER A 126 1.62 -5.10 -20.05
N SER A 127 1.48 -6.00 -21.02
CA SER A 127 1.09 -7.40 -20.79
C SER A 127 2.04 -8.14 -19.83
N GLY A 128 3.33 -7.79 -19.87
CA GLY A 128 4.35 -8.37 -18.98
C GLY A 128 4.22 -7.98 -17.50
N ARG A 129 3.32 -7.04 -17.17
CA ARG A 129 3.01 -6.62 -15.80
C ARG A 129 1.66 -7.13 -15.30
N CYS A 130 0.95 -7.91 -16.12
CA CYS A 130 -0.35 -8.49 -15.81
C CYS A 130 -0.20 -9.84 -15.13
N PHE A 131 -0.83 -10.02 -14.00
CA PHE A 131 -0.88 -11.28 -13.24
C PHE A 131 -2.32 -11.79 -13.23
N ALA A 132 -2.54 -13.00 -13.74
CA ALA A 132 -3.87 -13.60 -13.86
C ALA A 132 -4.48 -13.88 -12.48
N VAL A 133 -5.76 -13.51 -12.32
CA VAL A 133 -6.53 -13.64 -11.07
C VAL A 133 -7.94 -14.15 -11.30
N ASP A 134 -8.15 -14.99 -12.32
CA ASP A 134 -9.45 -15.56 -12.64
C ASP A 134 -10.06 -16.39 -11.49
N ASP A 135 -9.20 -16.87 -10.59
CA ASP A 135 -9.53 -17.67 -9.40
C ASP A 135 -9.84 -16.84 -8.15
N LEU A 136 -9.68 -15.51 -8.22
CA LEU A 136 -9.98 -14.61 -7.12
C LEU A 136 -11.14 -13.67 -7.46
N GLU A 137 -11.96 -13.34 -6.47
CA GLU A 137 -12.94 -12.27 -6.61
C GLU A 137 -12.22 -10.91 -6.77
N PRO A 138 -12.71 -10.01 -7.65
CA PRO A 138 -12.04 -8.72 -7.91
C PRO A 138 -11.74 -7.92 -6.63
N GLU A 139 -12.66 -7.92 -5.66
CA GLU A 139 -12.47 -7.23 -4.37
C GLU A 139 -11.41 -7.87 -3.47
N THR A 140 -11.07 -9.13 -3.66
CA THR A 140 -9.91 -9.77 -3.02
C THR A 140 -8.64 -9.45 -3.80
N ALA A 141 -8.72 -9.56 -5.13
CA ALA A 141 -7.57 -9.36 -6.01
C ALA A 141 -7.04 -7.92 -5.98
N VAL A 142 -7.87 -6.91 -5.72
CA VAL A 142 -7.45 -5.50 -5.63
C VAL A 142 -6.44 -5.25 -4.49
N PHE A 143 -6.38 -6.12 -3.51
CA PHE A 143 -5.37 -6.05 -2.44
C PHE A 143 -3.98 -6.57 -2.87
N THR A 144 -3.81 -7.07 -4.09
CA THR A 144 -2.51 -7.63 -4.51
C THR A 144 -1.39 -6.61 -4.43
N GLU A 145 -1.62 -5.37 -4.89
CA GLU A 145 -0.60 -4.32 -4.82
C GLU A 145 -0.21 -3.98 -3.37
N PRO A 146 -1.13 -3.63 -2.45
CA PRO A 146 -0.74 -3.35 -1.07
C PRO A 146 -0.16 -4.58 -0.34
N VAL A 147 -0.58 -5.80 -0.67
CA VAL A 147 0.05 -7.02 -0.14
C VAL A 147 1.47 -7.16 -0.69
N ALA A 148 1.71 -6.85 -1.96
CA ALA A 148 3.04 -6.88 -2.57
C ALA A 148 3.99 -5.88 -1.90
N CYS A 149 3.50 -4.67 -1.56
CA CYS A 149 4.25 -3.69 -0.78
C CYS A 149 4.63 -4.23 0.61
N VAL A 150 3.68 -4.89 1.30
CA VAL A 150 3.96 -5.48 2.63
C VAL A 150 4.96 -6.64 2.52
N VAL A 151 4.83 -7.52 1.53
CA VAL A 151 5.76 -8.62 1.30
C VAL A 151 7.18 -8.10 1.09
N HIS A 152 7.34 -7.05 0.24
CA HIS A 152 8.64 -6.39 0.07
C HIS A 152 9.12 -5.75 1.38
N GLY A 153 8.24 -5.08 2.12
CA GLY A 153 8.57 -4.50 3.42
C GLY A 153 9.09 -5.53 4.41
N LEU A 154 8.51 -6.72 4.47
CA LEU A 154 8.98 -7.80 5.34
C LEU A 154 10.34 -8.35 4.90
N ASP A 155 10.63 -8.41 3.59
CA ASP A 155 11.97 -8.75 3.09
C ASP A 155 13.02 -7.74 3.57
N VAL A 156 12.70 -6.43 3.49
CA VAL A 156 13.58 -5.36 3.97
C VAL A 156 13.72 -5.39 5.48
N LEU A 157 12.63 -5.64 6.21
CA LEU A 157 12.64 -5.75 7.67
C LEU A 157 13.56 -6.89 8.11
N GLY A 158 13.43 -8.07 7.53
CA GLY A 158 14.18 -9.26 7.93
C GLY A 158 13.85 -9.65 9.37
N LEU A 159 12.56 -9.86 9.66
CA LEU A 159 12.10 -10.22 11.01
C LEU A 159 12.78 -11.50 11.49
N LEU A 160 13.37 -11.47 12.66
CA LEU A 160 13.90 -12.65 13.30
C LEU A 160 12.78 -13.40 14.05
N PRO A 161 12.69 -14.74 13.93
CA PRO A 161 11.74 -15.52 14.69
C PRO A 161 11.89 -15.29 16.20
N GLY A 162 10.76 -15.18 16.91
CA GLY A 162 10.75 -14.93 18.34
C GLY A 162 10.79 -13.44 18.72
N ALA A 163 10.76 -12.52 17.77
CA ALA A 163 10.74 -11.08 18.04
C ALA A 163 9.40 -10.61 18.60
N ASN A 164 9.42 -9.73 19.59
CA ASN A 164 8.26 -8.96 20.04
C ASN A 164 8.11 -7.72 19.18
N VAL A 165 6.97 -7.58 18.50
CA VAL A 165 6.72 -6.55 17.50
C VAL A 165 5.64 -5.58 17.96
N LEU A 166 5.92 -4.29 17.87
CA LEU A 166 4.91 -3.23 17.96
C LEU A 166 4.62 -2.66 16.57
N LEU A 167 3.36 -2.70 16.18
CA LEU A 167 2.87 -2.11 14.94
C LEU A 167 1.93 -0.95 15.25
N PHE A 168 2.32 0.24 14.83
CA PHE A 168 1.44 1.41 14.82
C PHE A 168 0.67 1.49 13.52
N GLY A 169 -0.67 1.45 13.63
CA GLY A 169 -1.59 1.56 12.50
C GLY A 169 -2.36 0.26 12.23
N ALA A 170 -3.68 0.37 12.17
CA ALA A 170 -4.62 -0.68 11.80
C ALA A 170 -5.48 -0.27 10.59
N GLY A 171 -4.91 0.51 9.65
CA GLY A 171 -5.45 0.74 8.32
C GLY A 171 -5.28 -0.50 7.42
N PRO A 172 -5.63 -0.42 6.12
CA PRO A 172 -5.56 -1.59 5.23
C PRO A 172 -4.18 -2.24 5.25
N THR A 173 -3.14 -1.45 5.09
CA THR A 173 -1.75 -1.92 5.10
C THR A 173 -1.32 -2.44 6.47
N GLY A 174 -1.74 -1.77 7.57
CA GLY A 174 -1.48 -2.26 8.93
C GLY A 174 -2.13 -3.61 9.21
N LEU A 175 -3.34 -3.84 8.71
CA LEU A 175 -4.03 -5.14 8.84
C LEU A 175 -3.36 -6.24 8.00
N ILE A 176 -2.81 -5.92 6.83
CA ILE A 176 -2.01 -6.86 6.04
C ILE A 176 -0.69 -7.17 6.76
N LEU A 177 0.00 -6.15 7.29
CA LEU A 177 1.20 -6.33 8.13
C LEU A 177 0.91 -7.22 9.33
N THR A 178 -0.22 -6.99 10.03
CA THR A 178 -0.64 -7.82 11.17
C THR A 178 -0.68 -9.30 10.80
N GLN A 179 -1.37 -9.66 9.73
CA GLN A 179 -1.53 -11.04 9.29
C GLN A 179 -0.20 -11.70 8.89
N LEU A 180 0.62 -10.97 8.13
CA LEU A 180 1.88 -11.50 7.67
C LEU A 180 2.93 -11.57 8.78
N LEU A 181 2.99 -10.60 9.71
CA LEU A 181 3.87 -10.66 10.87
C LEU A 181 3.51 -11.81 11.81
N ALA A 182 2.22 -12.00 12.13
CA ALA A 182 1.74 -13.10 12.94
C ALA A 182 2.11 -14.47 12.34
N SER A 183 2.10 -14.59 11.00
CA SER A 183 2.47 -15.83 10.29
C SER A 183 3.97 -15.96 9.98
N SER A 184 4.79 -14.94 10.28
CA SER A 184 6.22 -14.89 9.94
C SER A 184 7.15 -15.06 11.15
N GLY A 185 6.61 -15.51 12.30
CA GLY A 185 7.41 -15.88 13.46
C GLY A 185 7.58 -14.79 14.51
N ALA A 186 6.75 -13.74 14.53
CA ALA A 186 6.65 -12.86 15.68
C ALA A 186 6.27 -13.69 16.93
N ASN A 187 6.88 -13.40 18.07
CA ASN A 187 6.54 -14.05 19.35
C ASN A 187 5.27 -13.43 19.95
N GLU A 188 5.24 -12.12 20.03
CA GLU A 188 4.08 -11.33 20.44
C GLU A 188 3.94 -10.14 19.50
N LEU A 189 2.77 -9.96 18.89
CA LEU A 189 2.43 -8.85 18.03
C LEU A 189 1.43 -7.92 18.73
N THR A 190 1.92 -6.75 19.12
CA THR A 190 1.09 -5.66 19.65
C THR A 190 0.72 -4.71 18.53
N VAL A 191 -0.58 -4.45 18.34
CA VAL A 191 -1.07 -3.45 17.36
C VAL A 191 -1.69 -2.27 18.10
N ALA A 192 -1.22 -1.07 17.78
CA ALA A 192 -1.67 0.18 18.38
C ALA A 192 -2.34 1.09 17.35
N ALA A 193 -3.57 1.52 17.59
CA ALA A 193 -4.32 2.39 16.68
C ALA A 193 -5.41 3.18 17.42
N PRO A 194 -5.91 4.30 16.86
CA PRO A 194 -6.88 5.14 17.54
C PRO A 194 -8.36 4.71 17.37
N THR A 195 -8.64 3.61 16.66
CA THR A 195 -10.00 3.18 16.32
C THR A 195 -10.24 1.76 16.80
N GLN A 196 -11.15 1.58 17.78
CA GLN A 196 -11.42 0.28 18.38
C GLN A 196 -11.86 -0.77 17.36
N ALA A 197 -12.78 -0.45 16.45
CA ALA A 197 -13.25 -1.39 15.43
C ALA A 197 -12.12 -1.92 14.54
N LYS A 198 -11.12 -1.08 14.21
CA LYS A 198 -9.93 -1.52 13.46
C LYS A 198 -9.00 -2.39 14.30
N LEU A 199 -8.91 -2.12 15.60
CA LEU A 199 -8.16 -2.96 16.53
C LEU A 199 -8.83 -4.33 16.75
N ASP A 200 -10.15 -4.37 16.79
CA ASP A 200 -10.90 -5.63 16.88
C ASP A 200 -10.64 -6.49 15.63
N LEU A 201 -10.62 -5.85 14.46
CA LEU A 201 -10.23 -6.52 13.21
C LEU A 201 -8.76 -6.97 13.23
N ALA A 202 -7.83 -6.15 13.75
CA ALA A 202 -6.44 -6.55 13.91
C ALA A 202 -6.30 -7.78 14.83
N ARG A 203 -7.10 -7.86 15.90
CA ARG A 203 -7.14 -9.04 16.77
C ARG A 203 -7.61 -10.28 16.02
N THR A 204 -8.66 -10.20 15.21
CA THR A 204 -9.12 -11.34 14.40
C THR A 204 -8.10 -11.75 13.34
N HIS A 205 -7.21 -10.84 12.96
CA HIS A 205 -6.15 -11.06 12.00
C HIS A 205 -4.82 -11.49 12.62
N GLY A 206 -4.76 -11.75 13.91
CA GLY A 206 -3.60 -12.38 14.56
C GLY A 206 -2.76 -11.43 15.43
N ALA A 207 -3.27 -10.25 15.80
CA ALA A 207 -2.65 -9.44 16.84
C ALA A 207 -2.86 -10.10 18.21
N ASP A 208 -1.80 -10.39 18.96
CA ASP A 208 -1.86 -10.94 20.29
C ASP A 208 -2.37 -9.91 21.31
N ARG A 209 -1.92 -8.68 21.15
CA ARG A 209 -2.31 -7.53 21.96
C ARG A 209 -2.78 -6.38 21.10
N ILE A 210 -3.80 -5.66 21.56
CA ILE A 210 -4.24 -4.40 20.95
C ILE A 210 -4.17 -3.29 21.98
N VAL A 211 -3.77 -2.08 21.54
CA VAL A 211 -3.69 -0.87 22.38
C VAL A 211 -4.45 0.26 21.68
N LEU A 212 -5.48 0.77 22.36
CA LEU A 212 -6.24 1.93 21.88
C LEU A 212 -5.45 3.21 22.15
N VAL A 213 -4.98 3.85 21.08
CA VAL A 213 -4.25 5.11 21.18
C VAL A 213 -5.22 6.28 21.37
N ASP A 214 -5.17 6.89 22.56
CA ASP A 214 -5.89 8.13 22.80
C ASP A 214 -5.09 9.33 22.25
N ARG A 215 -5.56 9.90 21.14
CA ARG A 215 -4.94 11.09 20.54
C ARG A 215 -4.97 12.33 21.44
N ARG A 216 -5.89 12.37 22.44
CA ARG A 216 -6.01 13.46 23.41
C ARG A 216 -5.09 13.27 24.62
N ASN A 217 -4.75 12.01 24.93
CA ASN A 217 -3.83 11.63 26.00
C ASN A 217 -2.80 10.60 25.53
N PRO A 218 -1.87 10.97 24.65
CA PRO A 218 -0.87 10.03 24.12
C PRO A 218 0.01 9.40 25.19
N ALA A 219 0.21 10.09 26.31
CA ALA A 219 1.06 9.60 27.42
C ALA A 219 0.51 8.31 28.04
N ALA A 220 -0.82 8.22 28.26
CA ALA A 220 -1.43 7.01 28.81
C ALA A 220 -1.22 5.80 27.90
N SER A 221 -1.37 5.97 26.58
CA SER A 221 -1.13 4.89 25.61
C SER A 221 0.34 4.48 25.58
N LEU A 222 1.26 5.42 25.73
CA LEU A 222 2.70 5.12 25.81
C LEU A 222 3.04 4.32 27.08
N ASP A 223 2.42 4.66 28.21
CA ASP A 223 2.63 3.93 29.47
C ASP A 223 2.09 2.50 29.39
N GLU A 224 0.95 2.26 28.71
CA GLU A 224 0.43 0.93 28.45
C GLU A 224 1.39 0.11 27.56
N LEU A 225 1.94 0.73 26.49
CA LEU A 225 2.93 0.08 25.64
C LEU A 225 4.25 -0.24 26.38
N ARG A 226 4.71 0.64 27.28
CA ARG A 226 5.89 0.38 28.11
C ARG A 226 5.65 -0.72 29.14
N GLN A 227 4.43 -0.83 29.68
CA GLN A 227 4.06 -1.93 30.56
C GLN A 227 4.00 -3.26 29.80
N ALA A 228 3.55 -3.25 28.55
CA ALA A 228 3.53 -4.43 27.69
C ALA A 228 4.95 -4.95 27.36
N ALA A 229 5.92 -4.05 27.20
CA ALA A 229 7.32 -4.36 26.93
C ALA A 229 8.25 -3.44 27.75
N PRO A 230 8.53 -3.79 29.03
CA PRO A 230 9.34 -2.94 29.92
C PRO A 230 10.75 -2.64 29.39
N ASP A 231 11.37 -3.59 28.68
CA ASP A 231 12.68 -3.44 28.04
C ASP A 231 12.61 -2.86 26.61
N GLY A 232 11.40 -2.60 26.12
CA GLY A 232 11.09 -2.20 24.74
C GLY A 232 10.87 -3.38 23.80
N PHE A 233 10.35 -3.09 22.60
CA PHE A 233 10.08 -4.07 21.56
C PHE A 233 11.33 -4.34 20.70
N ASP A 234 11.46 -5.57 20.18
CA ASP A 234 12.51 -5.93 19.22
C ASP A 234 12.39 -5.13 17.92
N VAL A 235 11.14 -4.95 17.46
CA VAL A 235 10.79 -4.22 16.26
C VAL A 235 9.64 -3.27 16.56
N VAL A 236 9.79 -2.01 16.18
CA VAL A 236 8.71 -1.01 16.20
C VAL A 236 8.46 -0.52 14.80
N ILE A 237 7.25 -0.75 14.29
CA ILE A 237 6.84 -0.42 12.92
C ILE A 237 5.89 0.79 12.97
N ASP A 238 6.22 1.85 12.23
CA ASP A 238 5.26 2.90 11.92
C ASP A 238 4.63 2.64 10.53
N ALA A 239 3.37 2.20 10.52
CA ALA A 239 2.54 2.06 9.32
C ALA A 239 1.47 3.17 9.23
N THR A 240 1.64 4.26 9.97
CA THR A 240 0.69 5.38 9.98
C THR A 240 1.12 6.54 9.10
N GLY A 241 2.42 6.76 8.94
CA GLY A 241 2.99 7.97 8.32
C GLY A 241 2.77 9.24 9.13
N ALA A 242 2.35 9.13 10.40
CA ALA A 242 2.13 10.28 11.27
C ALA A 242 3.43 10.67 12.00
N PRO A 243 3.96 11.90 11.81
CA PRO A 243 5.22 12.30 12.44
C PRO A 243 5.21 12.18 13.98
N VAL A 244 4.05 12.41 14.61
CA VAL A 244 3.89 12.26 16.06
C VAL A 244 4.04 10.81 16.54
N VAL A 245 3.63 9.84 15.72
CA VAL A 245 3.81 8.41 16.00
C VAL A 245 5.27 8.02 15.80
N LEU A 246 5.84 8.42 14.65
CA LEU A 246 7.24 8.16 14.35
C LEU A 246 8.20 8.68 15.45
N ALA A 247 7.91 9.84 16.02
CA ALA A 247 8.69 10.43 17.11
C ALA A 247 8.73 9.55 18.39
N GLN A 248 7.76 8.67 18.57
CA GLN A 248 7.64 7.79 19.75
C GLN A 248 8.37 6.45 19.57
N THR A 249 8.63 6.05 18.34
CA THR A 249 9.13 4.70 18.02
C THR A 249 10.45 4.36 18.69
N LEU A 250 11.42 5.28 18.72
CA LEU A 250 12.74 5.06 19.34
C LEU A 250 12.64 4.78 20.85
N ALA A 251 11.75 5.47 21.55
CA ALA A 251 11.57 5.30 22.99
C ALA A 251 10.95 3.97 23.38
N LEU A 252 10.25 3.32 22.44
CA LEU A 252 9.59 2.02 22.60
C LEU A 252 10.42 0.85 22.04
N THR A 253 11.51 1.15 21.33
CA THR A 253 12.42 0.15 20.78
C THR A 253 13.46 -0.23 21.84
N ARG A 254 13.71 -1.51 22.05
CA ARG A 254 14.75 -1.98 22.97
C ARG A 254 16.17 -1.71 22.44
N THR A 255 17.20 -1.84 23.29
CA THR A 255 18.59 -1.87 22.85
C THR A 255 18.80 -3.04 21.88
N GLY A 256 19.50 -2.80 20.77
CA GLY A 256 19.69 -3.75 19.66
C GLY A 256 18.48 -3.89 18.75
N GLY A 257 17.38 -3.16 19.00
CA GLY A 257 16.13 -3.28 18.25
C GLY A 257 16.12 -2.47 16.95
N THR A 258 15.01 -2.66 16.21
CA THR A 258 14.80 -2.04 14.89
C THR A 258 13.59 -1.12 14.90
N VAL A 259 13.74 0.10 14.40
CA VAL A 259 12.62 0.97 13.98
C VAL A 259 12.42 0.79 12.48
N PHE A 260 11.17 0.52 12.08
CA PHE A 260 10.80 0.33 10.68
C PHE A 260 9.81 1.41 10.23
N VAL A 261 10.30 2.33 9.39
CA VAL A 261 9.49 3.39 8.78
C VAL A 261 8.83 2.80 7.54
N TYR A 262 7.55 2.48 7.65
CA TYR A 262 6.76 1.88 6.58
C TYR A 262 5.69 2.84 6.03
N GLY A 263 5.02 3.57 6.91
CA GLY A 263 4.01 4.55 6.54
C GLY A 263 4.64 5.76 5.85
N MET A 264 3.99 6.26 4.78
CA MET A 264 4.43 7.47 4.09
C MET A 264 4.10 8.70 4.93
N THR A 265 5.14 9.44 5.34
CA THR A 265 5.01 10.73 6.01
C THR A 265 4.89 11.87 4.97
N PRO A 266 4.31 13.03 5.32
CA PRO A 266 4.43 14.23 4.47
C PRO A 266 5.89 14.52 4.11
N GLN A 267 6.14 14.91 2.86
CA GLN A 267 7.52 15.10 2.34
C GLN A 267 8.36 16.10 3.15
N ALA A 268 7.72 17.12 3.73
CA ALA A 268 8.38 18.12 4.55
C ALA A 268 8.56 17.71 6.03
N ALA A 269 8.08 16.53 6.43
CA ALA A 269 8.19 16.08 7.81
C ALA A 269 9.64 15.82 8.20
N VAL A 270 10.02 16.25 9.40
CA VAL A 270 11.36 16.05 9.97
C VAL A 270 11.24 15.23 11.24
N TRP A 271 12.07 14.20 11.34
CA TRP A 271 12.25 13.40 12.55
C TRP A 271 13.63 13.68 13.16
N SER A 272 13.66 14.27 14.36
CA SER A 272 14.91 14.57 15.08
C SER A 272 15.31 13.40 15.97
N ILE A 273 16.51 12.87 15.77
CA ILE A 273 17.08 11.76 16.52
C ILE A 273 18.43 12.18 17.10
N ALA A 274 18.67 11.83 18.38
CA ALA A 274 19.99 11.95 18.96
C ALA A 274 20.92 10.83 18.42
N PRO A 275 22.01 11.14 17.69
CA PRO A 275 22.90 10.09 17.15
C PRO A 275 23.53 9.23 18.24
N TYR A 276 23.69 9.77 19.46
CA TYR A 276 24.20 9.03 20.60
C TYR A 276 23.31 7.86 21.00
N ASP A 277 21.96 8.01 20.87
CA ASP A 277 21.02 6.93 21.17
C ASP A 277 21.17 5.75 20.18
N ILE A 278 21.34 6.07 18.89
CA ILE A 278 21.59 5.04 17.86
C ILE A 278 22.88 4.29 18.20
N PHE A 279 23.97 5.05 18.46
CA PHE A 279 25.28 4.48 18.79
C PHE A 279 25.24 3.64 20.07
N ARG A 280 24.75 4.21 21.16
CA ARG A 280 24.80 3.58 22.49
C ARG A 280 23.91 2.35 22.61
N ARG A 281 22.79 2.37 21.91
CA ARG A 281 21.77 1.31 21.94
C ARG A 281 21.85 0.36 20.74
N GLU A 282 22.82 0.53 19.82
CA GLU A 282 22.97 -0.25 18.59
C GLU A 282 21.66 -0.38 17.82
N LEU A 283 20.93 0.74 17.65
CA LEU A 283 19.63 0.73 16.98
C LEU A 283 19.77 0.64 15.47
N THR A 284 18.90 -0.13 14.85
CA THR A 284 18.72 -0.16 13.40
C THR A 284 17.51 0.67 13.00
N ILE A 285 17.65 1.52 11.98
CA ILE A 285 16.54 2.24 11.36
C ILE A 285 16.46 1.79 9.91
N LYS A 286 15.30 1.25 9.49
CA LYS A 286 15.05 0.80 8.13
C LYS A 286 13.82 1.51 7.56
N GLY A 287 13.77 1.67 6.25
CA GLY A 287 12.58 2.12 5.51
C GLY A 287 12.28 1.17 4.37
N SER A 288 11.02 1.08 3.96
CA SER A 288 10.60 0.33 2.79
C SER A 288 9.88 1.24 1.81
N PHE A 289 10.08 1.02 0.52
CA PHE A 289 9.49 1.81 -0.55
C PHE A 289 8.87 0.88 -1.60
N ALA A 290 7.56 1.05 -1.83
CA ALA A 290 6.78 0.36 -2.86
C ALA A 290 6.93 -1.18 -2.81
N GLN A 291 6.78 -1.83 -3.95
CA GLN A 291 6.94 -3.29 -4.14
C GLN A 291 8.14 -3.59 -5.03
N GLN A 292 8.75 -4.77 -4.85
CA GLN A 292 9.85 -5.23 -5.69
C GLN A 292 9.83 -6.76 -5.76
N PHE A 293 9.54 -7.32 -6.95
CA PHE A 293 9.48 -8.77 -7.18
C PHE A 293 8.60 -9.53 -6.17
N SER A 294 7.50 -8.94 -5.76
CA SER A 294 6.66 -9.44 -4.66
C SER A 294 5.23 -9.80 -5.08
N PHE A 295 4.81 -9.51 -6.33
CA PHE A 295 3.43 -9.77 -6.79
C PHE A 295 3.06 -11.26 -6.73
N ASP A 296 3.92 -12.18 -7.19
CA ASP A 296 3.64 -13.62 -7.14
C ASP A 296 3.43 -14.10 -5.69
N ARG A 297 4.25 -13.60 -4.77
CA ARG A 297 4.14 -13.94 -3.35
C ARG A 297 2.90 -13.31 -2.71
N ALA A 298 2.53 -12.11 -3.13
CA ALA A 298 1.30 -11.45 -2.71
C ALA A 298 0.07 -12.26 -3.14
N LEU A 299 0.00 -12.68 -4.40
CA LEU A 299 -1.04 -13.55 -4.91
C LEU A 299 -1.07 -14.90 -4.16
N SER A 300 0.08 -15.49 -3.90
CA SER A 300 0.16 -16.71 -3.09
C SER A 300 -0.40 -16.52 -1.68
N ALA A 301 -0.14 -15.36 -1.05
CA ALA A 301 -0.67 -15.04 0.28
C ALA A 301 -2.20 -14.86 0.27
N LEU A 302 -2.75 -14.22 -0.76
CA LEU A 302 -4.20 -14.06 -0.94
C LEU A 302 -4.88 -15.41 -1.23
N ARG A 303 -4.35 -16.21 -2.18
CA ARG A 303 -4.87 -17.53 -2.55
C ARG A 303 -4.87 -18.52 -1.39
N SER A 304 -3.81 -18.50 -0.60
CA SER A 304 -3.70 -19.35 0.60
C SER A 304 -4.44 -18.81 1.83
N ARG A 305 -5.10 -17.64 1.70
CA ARG A 305 -5.76 -16.93 2.80
C ARG A 305 -4.83 -16.60 3.99
N ARG A 306 -3.52 -16.57 3.79
CA ARG A 306 -2.59 -15.98 4.77
C ARG A 306 -2.85 -14.48 4.94
N VAL A 307 -3.34 -13.85 3.89
CA VAL A 307 -3.97 -12.55 3.94
C VAL A 307 -5.44 -12.75 3.63
N ASN A 308 -6.29 -12.56 4.64
CA ASN A 308 -7.74 -12.55 4.54
C ASN A 308 -8.21 -11.10 4.41
N THR A 309 -8.95 -10.79 3.36
CA THR A 309 -9.46 -9.44 3.06
C THR A 309 -10.92 -9.25 3.50
N GLU A 310 -11.53 -10.26 4.09
CA GLU A 310 -12.92 -10.21 4.57
C GLU A 310 -13.11 -9.07 5.59
N GLY A 311 -14.13 -8.24 5.36
CA GLY A 311 -14.40 -7.07 6.20
C GLY A 311 -13.47 -5.88 6.00
N MET A 312 -12.46 -5.96 5.14
CA MET A 312 -11.53 -4.86 4.91
C MET A 312 -12.07 -3.79 3.96
N ILE A 313 -12.89 -4.13 2.96
CA ILE A 313 -13.56 -3.13 2.11
C ILE A 313 -14.76 -2.56 2.88
N SER A 314 -14.65 -1.29 3.26
CA SER A 314 -15.69 -0.60 4.04
C SER A 314 -16.70 0.13 3.17
N ARG A 315 -16.26 0.72 2.05
CA ARG A 315 -17.09 1.55 1.17
C ARG A 315 -16.74 1.34 -0.30
N ARG A 316 -17.76 1.50 -1.14
CA ARG A 316 -17.68 1.43 -2.61
C ARG A 316 -18.22 2.71 -3.19
N PHE A 317 -17.54 3.24 -4.20
CA PHE A 317 -17.88 4.49 -4.87
C PHE A 317 -17.85 4.28 -6.39
N SER A 318 -18.60 5.09 -7.14
CA SER A 318 -18.42 5.24 -8.58
C SER A 318 -17.33 6.28 -8.87
N LEU A 319 -16.90 6.40 -10.13
CA LEU A 319 -16.01 7.48 -10.56
C LEU A 319 -16.60 8.86 -10.28
N ASP A 320 -17.93 9.03 -10.44
CA ASP A 320 -18.61 10.31 -10.22
C ASP A 320 -18.60 10.74 -8.74
N ALA A 321 -18.36 9.80 -7.80
CA ALA A 321 -18.25 10.04 -6.36
C ALA A 321 -16.78 10.03 -5.88
N TYR A 322 -15.84 10.41 -6.73
CA TYR A 322 -14.41 10.36 -6.42
C TYR A 322 -14.01 11.25 -5.23
N ASP A 323 -14.64 12.42 -5.08
CA ASP A 323 -14.45 13.30 -3.92
C ASP A 323 -14.80 12.61 -2.60
N GLU A 324 -15.92 11.88 -2.56
CA GLU A 324 -16.33 11.09 -1.40
C GLU A 324 -15.37 9.92 -1.16
N ALA A 325 -14.89 9.28 -2.23
CA ALA A 325 -13.92 8.19 -2.15
C ALA A 325 -12.58 8.67 -1.57
N LEU A 326 -12.10 9.83 -1.99
CA LEU A 326 -10.88 10.45 -1.47
C LEU A 326 -11.04 10.87 -0.01
N ALA A 327 -12.19 11.48 0.34
CA ALA A 327 -12.50 11.85 1.72
C ALA A 327 -12.59 10.62 2.65
N ALA A 328 -13.09 9.48 2.14
CA ALA A 328 -13.20 8.23 2.89
C ALA A 328 -11.86 7.68 3.37
N VAL A 329 -10.74 7.97 2.67
CA VAL A 329 -9.39 7.57 3.12
C VAL A 329 -9.00 8.25 4.44
N ALA A 330 -9.43 9.49 4.65
CA ALA A 330 -9.17 10.24 5.89
C ALA A 330 -10.14 9.87 7.01
N ASP A 331 -11.26 9.20 6.72
CA ASP A 331 -12.26 8.77 7.70
C ASP A 331 -11.72 7.59 8.53
N SER A 332 -11.58 7.81 9.84
CA SER A 332 -11.06 6.79 10.75
C SER A 332 -11.93 5.53 10.83
N SER A 333 -13.22 5.60 10.46
CA SER A 333 -14.14 4.44 10.44
C SER A 333 -13.94 3.55 9.20
N VAL A 334 -13.34 4.07 8.14
CA VAL A 334 -13.12 3.36 6.89
C VAL A 334 -11.79 2.61 6.94
N VAL A 335 -11.80 1.31 6.67
CA VAL A 335 -10.57 0.53 6.47
C VAL A 335 -10.07 0.74 5.05
N LYS A 336 -10.82 0.29 4.04
CA LYS A 336 -10.50 0.47 2.63
C LYS A 336 -11.72 0.98 1.87
N ALA A 337 -11.50 1.98 1.03
CA ALA A 337 -12.44 2.42 0.02
C ALA A 337 -12.01 1.86 -1.35
N VAL A 338 -12.98 1.56 -2.20
CA VAL A 338 -12.75 1.14 -3.60
C VAL A 338 -13.65 1.93 -4.53
N ILE A 339 -13.19 2.11 -5.76
CA ILE A 339 -13.97 2.66 -6.88
C ILE A 339 -14.35 1.49 -7.78
N VAL A 340 -15.62 1.44 -8.17
CA VAL A 340 -16.17 0.57 -9.19
C VAL A 340 -16.59 1.49 -10.33
N PRO A 341 -15.83 1.53 -11.44
CA PRO A 341 -16.03 2.47 -12.54
C PRO A 341 -17.35 2.29 -13.28
#